data_1cd9a121228ab7cb0411c1df50899355
#
_entry.id   1cd9a121228ab7cb0411c1df50899355
#
_cell.length_a   1.000
_cell.length_b   1.000
_cell.length_c   1.000
_cell.angle_alpha   90.00
_cell.angle_beta   90.00
_cell.angle_gamma   90.00
#
_symmetry.space_group_name_H-M   'P 1'
#
loop_
_entity.id
_entity.type
_entity.pdbx_description
1 polymer ?
#
loop_
_entity_poly.entity_id
_entity_poly.type
_entity_poly.pdbx_seq_one_letter_code
_entity_poly.pdbx_strand_id
1 'polypeptide(L)'
;MEEINVSIPKSIENMQLPNPELLTYYRNLENRVLWLDSDVDEYWLEFSRKIIEWNRDDKDIPVEQRKPIKLMFFSYGGSLDINNAMVDTIKLSKTPIYGINVGQADSARCFIYISTHKRFSFPHATFLIHQGGGDGFSGTYSQVVAAVMEYQRKIDDLEAYLKENTTIPDDLLEEKITTEWYLSANEALDYGI
;
A
#
# COMPACT_ATOMS: atom_id res chain seq x y z
N MET A 1 -24.25 45.53 -11.96
CA MET A 1 -23.69 44.46 -11.11
C MET A 1 -23.85 44.95 -9.69
N GLU A 2 -24.69 44.28 -8.89
CA GLU A 2 -24.82 44.56 -7.47
C GLU A 2 -23.53 44.11 -6.76
N GLU A 3 -22.89 45.01 -6.04
CA GLU A 3 -21.74 44.69 -5.20
C GLU A 3 -22.23 43.87 -3.99
N ILE A 4 -21.76 42.62 -3.86
CA ILE A 4 -22.02 41.80 -2.69
C ILE A 4 -21.00 42.18 -1.62
N ASN A 5 -21.40 42.96 -0.63
CA ASN A 5 -20.56 43.28 0.53
C ASN A 5 -20.61 42.12 1.54
N VAL A 6 -19.53 41.35 1.61
CA VAL A 6 -19.35 40.30 2.62
C VAL A 6 -18.56 40.89 3.80
N SER A 7 -19.22 41.14 4.93
CA SER A 7 -18.52 41.53 6.17
C SER A 7 -18.03 40.29 6.91
N ILE A 8 -16.72 40.17 7.09
CA ILE A 8 -16.13 39.16 7.95
C ILE A 8 -16.28 39.58 9.42
N PRO A 9 -16.91 38.74 10.28
CA PRO A 9 -17.01 39.09 11.69
C PRO A 9 -15.61 39.26 12.33
N LYS A 10 -15.44 40.28 13.17
CA LYS A 10 -14.17 40.59 13.86
C LYS A 10 -13.62 39.39 14.67
N SER A 11 -14.51 38.49 15.12
CA SER A 11 -14.13 37.27 15.83
C SER A 11 -13.35 36.23 14.99
N ILE A 12 -13.43 36.30 13.66
CA ILE A 12 -12.71 35.42 12.75
C ILE A 12 -11.61 36.14 11.94
N GLU A 13 -11.49 37.44 12.08
CA GLU A 13 -10.50 38.30 11.38
C GLU A 13 -9.05 37.87 11.73
N ASN A 14 -8.84 37.30 12.91
CA ASN A 14 -7.55 36.79 13.40
C ASN A 14 -7.50 35.22 13.49
N MET A 15 -8.48 34.52 12.98
CA MET A 15 -8.43 33.08 12.95
C MET A 15 -7.46 32.61 11.86
N GLN A 16 -6.41 31.91 12.29
CA GLN A 16 -5.54 31.20 11.37
C GLN A 16 -6.33 30.05 10.76
N LEU A 17 -6.60 30.10 9.46
CA LEU A 17 -7.28 28.99 8.77
C LEU A 17 -6.42 27.75 8.88
N PRO A 18 -7.02 26.57 9.09
CA PRO A 18 -6.28 25.31 9.06
C PRO A 18 -5.53 25.16 7.74
N ASN A 19 -4.32 24.58 7.79
CA ASN A 19 -3.59 24.26 6.57
C ASN A 19 -4.50 23.43 5.64
N PRO A 20 -4.70 23.83 4.37
CA PRO A 20 -5.54 23.09 3.41
C PRO A 20 -5.16 21.61 3.26
N GLU A 21 -3.86 21.29 3.38
CA GLU A 21 -3.35 19.90 3.34
C GLU A 21 -3.87 19.08 4.51
N LEU A 22 -3.90 19.66 5.73
CA LEU A 22 -4.48 19.00 6.91
C LEU A 22 -5.98 18.75 6.74
N LEU A 23 -6.71 19.72 6.15
CA LEU A 23 -8.14 19.51 5.86
C LEU A 23 -8.37 18.33 4.90
N THR A 24 -7.54 18.25 3.85
CA THR A 24 -7.59 17.14 2.90
C THR A 24 -7.26 15.81 3.58
N TYR A 25 -6.21 15.80 4.41
CA TYR A 25 -5.82 14.63 5.20
C TYR A 25 -6.97 14.14 6.10
N TYR A 26 -7.56 15.03 6.90
CA TYR A 26 -8.67 14.64 7.78
C TYR A 26 -9.92 14.17 7.02
N ARG A 27 -10.25 14.81 5.88
CA ARG A 27 -11.35 14.35 5.01
C ARG A 27 -11.08 12.96 4.45
N ASN A 28 -9.84 12.67 4.09
CA ASN A 28 -9.44 11.33 3.67
C ASN A 28 -9.65 10.32 4.80
N LEU A 29 -9.21 10.61 6.02
CA LEU A 29 -9.42 9.73 7.18
C LEU A 29 -10.91 9.49 7.47
N GLU A 30 -11.75 10.53 7.45
CA GLU A 30 -13.21 10.40 7.60
C GLU A 30 -13.83 9.49 6.53
N ASN A 31 -13.27 9.51 5.32
CA ASN A 31 -13.69 8.67 4.21
C ASN A 31 -12.98 7.32 4.16
N ARG A 32 -12.15 7.00 5.15
CA ARG A 32 -11.32 5.79 5.21
C ARG A 32 -10.43 5.62 3.99
N VAL A 33 -9.82 6.72 3.55
CA VAL A 33 -8.87 6.76 2.44
C VAL A 33 -7.48 7.00 3.00
N LEU A 34 -6.54 6.11 2.67
CA LEU A 34 -5.11 6.24 2.97
C LEU A 34 -4.35 6.34 1.65
N TRP A 35 -3.51 7.36 1.52
CA TRP A 35 -2.61 7.53 0.40
C TRP A 35 -1.26 6.90 0.71
N LEU A 36 -0.86 5.98 -0.14
CA LEU A 36 0.38 5.23 -0.07
C LEU A 36 1.29 5.76 -1.20
N ASP A 37 1.78 6.99 -1.04
CA ASP A 37 2.48 7.79 -2.04
C ASP A 37 3.91 8.19 -1.64
N SER A 38 4.47 7.54 -0.62
CA SER A 38 5.87 7.64 -0.21
C SER A 38 6.56 6.28 -0.30
N ASP A 39 7.85 6.16 -0.09
CA ASP A 39 8.53 4.87 -0.02
C ASP A 39 8.07 4.05 1.19
N VAL A 40 8.12 2.71 1.10
CA VAL A 40 7.71 1.81 2.19
C VAL A 40 8.76 1.85 3.30
N ASP A 41 8.49 2.64 4.33
CA ASP A 41 9.31 2.85 5.50
C ASP A 41 8.49 2.70 6.81
N GLU A 42 9.08 3.01 7.95
CA GLU A 42 8.43 2.87 9.26
C GLU A 42 7.15 3.74 9.40
N TYR A 43 7.01 4.82 8.63
CA TYR A 43 5.79 5.64 8.63
C TYR A 43 4.54 4.83 8.20
N TRP A 44 4.74 3.79 7.38
CA TRP A 44 3.64 2.93 6.95
C TRP A 44 3.02 2.10 8.07
N LEU A 45 3.72 1.90 9.18
CA LEU A 45 3.14 1.29 10.38
C LEU A 45 1.99 2.12 10.96
N GLU A 46 1.93 3.43 10.69
CA GLU A 46 0.77 4.25 11.04
C GLU A 46 -0.47 3.84 10.26
N PHE A 47 -0.32 3.43 9.00
CA PHE A 47 -1.43 2.88 8.23
C PHE A 47 -1.92 1.54 8.79
N SER A 48 -1.00 0.65 9.19
CA SER A 48 -1.35 -0.58 9.91
C SER A 48 -2.12 -0.29 11.20
N ARG A 49 -1.64 0.65 12.01
CA ARG A 49 -2.32 1.09 13.24
C ARG A 49 -3.72 1.61 12.95
N LYS A 50 -3.87 2.40 11.90
CA LYS A 50 -5.18 2.97 11.51
C LYS A 50 -6.15 1.90 11.01
N ILE A 51 -5.68 0.93 10.25
CA ILE A 51 -6.49 -0.23 9.81
C ILE A 51 -6.96 -1.03 11.04
N ILE A 52 -6.08 -1.29 12.00
CA ILE A 52 -6.41 -2.01 13.24
C ILE A 52 -7.44 -1.21 14.06
N GLU A 53 -7.27 0.11 14.17
CA GLU A 53 -8.22 0.99 14.84
C GLU A 53 -9.61 0.89 14.22
N TRP A 54 -9.74 1.04 12.90
CA TRP A 54 -11.02 0.94 12.20
C TRP A 54 -11.66 -0.47 12.32
N ASN A 55 -10.85 -1.52 12.34
CA ASN A 55 -11.37 -2.87 12.60
C ASN A 55 -11.95 -3.00 14.01
N ARG A 56 -11.33 -2.38 15.02
CA ARG A 56 -11.83 -2.34 16.38
C ARG A 56 -13.11 -1.52 16.48
N ASP A 57 -13.18 -0.38 15.80
CA ASP A 57 -14.38 0.47 15.78
C ASP A 57 -15.56 -0.23 15.11
N ASP A 58 -15.28 -1.04 14.09
CA ASP A 58 -16.28 -1.81 13.36
C ASP A 58 -16.67 -3.16 14.01
N LYS A 59 -16.12 -3.52 15.18
CA LYS A 59 -16.25 -4.87 15.76
C LYS A 59 -17.68 -5.39 15.87
N ASP A 60 -18.64 -4.49 16.16
CA ASP A 60 -20.05 -4.79 16.36
C ASP A 60 -20.90 -4.57 15.08
N ILE A 61 -20.26 -4.18 13.96
CA ILE A 61 -20.91 -3.97 12.66
C ILE A 61 -20.75 -5.25 11.82
N PRO A 62 -21.83 -5.81 11.24
CA PRO A 62 -21.70 -6.90 10.27
C PRO A 62 -20.78 -6.55 9.12
N VAL A 63 -19.95 -7.50 8.67
CA VAL A 63 -18.88 -7.25 7.68
C VAL A 63 -19.40 -6.61 6.40
N GLU A 64 -20.57 -7.05 5.93
CA GLU A 64 -21.25 -6.56 4.72
C GLU A 64 -21.76 -5.12 4.83
N GLN A 65 -21.84 -4.58 6.06
CA GLN A 65 -22.28 -3.21 6.33
C GLN A 65 -21.11 -2.27 6.68
N ARG A 66 -19.90 -2.80 6.81
CA ARG A 66 -18.72 -2.00 7.14
C ARG A 66 -18.32 -1.11 5.97
N LYS A 67 -18.03 0.15 6.27
CA LYS A 67 -17.47 1.09 5.29
C LYS A 67 -16.07 0.60 4.90
N PRO A 68 -15.80 0.31 3.61
CA PRO A 68 -14.49 -0.19 3.19
C PRO A 68 -13.40 0.85 3.38
N ILE A 69 -12.20 0.36 3.68
CA ILE A 69 -10.97 1.14 3.71
C ILE A 69 -10.41 1.17 2.28
N LYS A 70 -9.97 2.32 1.80
CA LYS A 70 -9.40 2.51 0.46
C LYS A 70 -7.93 2.86 0.58
N LEU A 71 -7.08 2.07 -0.05
CA LEU A 71 -5.64 2.31 -0.14
C LEU A 71 -5.33 2.80 -1.56
N MET A 72 -4.86 4.05 -1.68
CA MET A 72 -4.50 4.69 -2.95
C MET A 72 -3.00 4.51 -3.17
N PHE A 73 -2.59 3.80 -4.22
CA PHE A 73 -1.20 3.43 -4.46
C PHE A 73 -0.55 4.33 -5.51
N PHE A 74 0.57 4.92 -5.17
CA PHE A 74 1.47 5.61 -6.09
C PHE A 74 2.91 5.60 -5.57
N SER A 75 3.72 4.56 -5.86
CA SER A 75 5.10 4.54 -5.38
C SER A 75 5.94 3.33 -5.81
N TYR A 76 7.25 3.47 -5.61
CA TYR A 76 8.32 2.60 -6.13
C TYR A 76 8.64 1.37 -5.27
N GLY A 77 8.15 1.24 -4.06
CA GLY A 77 8.47 0.10 -3.19
C GLY A 77 9.18 0.51 -1.88
N GLY A 78 10.00 -0.37 -1.31
CA GLY A 78 10.78 -0.14 -0.09
C GLY A 78 10.97 -1.38 0.78
N SER A 79 10.98 -1.20 2.11
CA SER A 79 11.31 -2.24 3.09
C SER A 79 10.40 -3.47 3.03
N LEU A 80 11.00 -4.66 2.92
CA LEU A 80 10.27 -5.94 2.95
C LEU A 80 9.64 -6.23 4.33
N ASP A 81 10.27 -5.83 5.42
CA ASP A 81 9.73 -6.07 6.77
C ASP A 81 8.45 -5.27 7.00
N ILE A 82 8.45 -4.01 6.56
CA ILE A 82 7.26 -3.15 6.61
C ILE A 82 6.19 -3.66 5.65
N ASN A 83 6.59 -4.12 4.45
CA ASN A 83 5.69 -4.77 3.49
C ASN A 83 4.94 -5.94 4.14
N ASN A 84 5.65 -6.87 4.78
CA ASN A 84 5.06 -8.05 5.40
C ASN A 84 4.10 -7.67 6.53
N ALA A 85 4.45 -6.69 7.36
CA ALA A 85 3.57 -6.16 8.39
C ALA A 85 2.26 -5.58 7.81
N MET A 86 2.34 -4.88 6.67
CA MET A 86 1.17 -4.35 5.97
C MET A 86 0.32 -5.46 5.35
N VAL A 87 0.95 -6.42 4.66
CA VAL A 87 0.27 -7.58 4.06
C VAL A 87 -0.51 -8.35 5.12
N ASP A 88 0.11 -8.67 6.26
CA ASP A 88 -0.54 -9.37 7.35
C ASP A 88 -1.67 -8.55 7.97
N THR A 89 -1.47 -7.25 8.16
CA THR A 89 -2.52 -6.35 8.66
C THR A 89 -3.74 -6.36 7.74
N ILE A 90 -3.54 -6.33 6.43
CA ILE A 90 -4.61 -6.35 5.44
C ILE A 90 -5.32 -7.71 5.43
N LYS A 91 -4.57 -8.82 5.41
CA LYS A 91 -5.12 -10.18 5.40
C LYS A 91 -5.92 -10.50 6.68
N LEU A 92 -5.51 -9.98 7.83
CA LEU A 92 -6.21 -10.16 9.10
C LEU A 92 -7.41 -9.22 9.29
N SER A 93 -7.53 -8.18 8.45
CA SER A 93 -8.63 -7.23 8.52
C SER A 93 -9.96 -7.89 8.17
N LYS A 94 -10.95 -7.74 9.05
CA LYS A 94 -12.35 -8.12 8.79
C LYS A 94 -13.14 -7.01 8.10
N THR A 95 -12.67 -5.76 8.18
CA THR A 95 -13.21 -4.64 7.43
C THR A 95 -12.66 -4.70 6.01
N PRO A 96 -13.51 -4.64 4.98
CA PRO A 96 -13.04 -4.72 3.58
C PRO A 96 -12.01 -3.64 3.24
N ILE A 97 -10.92 -4.03 2.60
CA ILE A 97 -9.86 -3.14 2.15
C ILE A 97 -9.78 -3.20 0.62
N TYR A 98 -9.87 -2.04 -0.03
CA TYR A 98 -9.80 -1.90 -1.48
C TYR A 98 -8.50 -1.21 -1.88
N GLY A 99 -7.71 -1.87 -2.73
CA GLY A 99 -6.52 -1.30 -3.34
C GLY A 99 -6.88 -0.59 -4.65
N ILE A 100 -6.44 0.64 -4.80
CA ILE A 100 -6.62 1.44 -6.02
C ILE A 100 -5.24 1.91 -6.50
N ASN A 101 -4.72 1.31 -7.58
CA ASN A 101 -3.49 1.78 -8.20
C ASN A 101 -3.81 2.99 -9.07
N VAL A 102 -3.39 4.18 -8.65
CA VAL A 102 -3.64 5.45 -9.36
C VAL A 102 -2.53 5.82 -10.33
N GLY A 103 -1.42 5.09 -10.31
CA GLY A 103 -0.31 5.32 -11.24
C GLY A 103 0.76 4.24 -11.18
N GLN A 104 1.12 3.78 -9.97
CA GLN A 104 2.28 2.92 -9.81
C GLN A 104 2.20 2.13 -8.49
N ALA A 105 2.40 0.81 -8.58
CA ALA A 105 2.47 -0.08 -7.43
C ALA A 105 3.63 -1.06 -7.64
N ASP A 106 4.86 -0.64 -7.32
CA ASP A 106 6.07 -1.35 -7.66
C ASP A 106 6.69 -2.10 -6.47
N SER A 107 7.37 -3.22 -6.77
CA SER A 107 8.18 -3.94 -5.79
C SER A 107 7.35 -4.33 -4.54
N ALA A 108 7.82 -4.02 -3.33
CA ALA A 108 7.11 -4.29 -2.07
C ALA A 108 5.62 -3.85 -2.10
N ARG A 109 5.26 -2.79 -2.84
CA ARG A 109 3.88 -2.32 -2.93
C ARG A 109 2.97 -3.15 -3.79
N CYS A 110 3.50 -3.81 -4.81
CA CYS A 110 2.74 -4.77 -5.58
C CYS A 110 2.19 -5.88 -4.67
N PHE A 111 2.97 -6.36 -3.72
CA PHE A 111 2.54 -7.36 -2.73
C PHE A 111 1.48 -6.82 -1.78
N ILE A 112 1.64 -5.59 -1.27
CA ILE A 112 0.61 -4.94 -0.44
C ILE A 112 -0.69 -4.77 -1.26
N TYR A 113 -0.59 -4.34 -2.51
CA TYR A 113 -1.74 -4.19 -3.39
C TYR A 113 -2.44 -5.55 -3.63
N ILE A 114 -1.70 -6.61 -3.94
CA ILE A 114 -2.22 -7.97 -4.13
C ILE A 114 -2.94 -8.48 -2.87
N SER A 115 -2.50 -8.08 -1.66
CA SER A 115 -3.13 -8.51 -0.40
C SER A 115 -4.52 -7.90 -0.15
N THR A 116 -4.91 -6.86 -0.88
CA THR A 116 -6.19 -6.19 -0.67
C THR A 116 -7.38 -7.05 -1.13
N HIS A 117 -8.53 -6.90 -0.46
CA HIS A 117 -9.72 -7.72 -0.71
C HIS A 117 -10.38 -7.46 -2.07
N LYS A 118 -10.26 -6.23 -2.60
CA LYS A 118 -10.64 -5.87 -3.97
C LYS A 118 -9.60 -4.93 -4.55
N ARG A 119 -9.31 -5.11 -5.82
CA ARG A 119 -8.26 -4.38 -6.54
C ARG A 119 -8.85 -3.61 -7.71
N PHE A 120 -8.39 -2.37 -7.88
CA PHE A 120 -8.77 -1.47 -8.96
C PHE A 120 -7.51 -0.79 -9.47
N SER A 121 -7.41 -0.60 -10.77
CA SER A 121 -6.28 0.09 -11.39
C SER A 121 -6.73 1.14 -12.38
N PHE A 122 -6.02 2.27 -12.42
CA PHE A 122 -6.19 3.23 -13.50
C PHE A 122 -5.59 2.67 -14.79
N PRO A 123 -6.12 3.03 -15.98
CA PRO A 123 -5.69 2.43 -17.26
C PRO A 123 -4.22 2.60 -17.59
N HIS A 124 -3.58 3.66 -17.11
CA HIS A 124 -2.16 3.97 -17.33
C HIS A 124 -1.28 3.61 -16.13
N ALA A 125 -1.83 2.97 -15.12
CA ALA A 125 -1.05 2.53 -13.98
C ALA A 125 -0.17 1.34 -14.35
N THR A 126 0.95 1.23 -13.64
CA THR A 126 1.96 0.18 -13.84
C THR A 126 2.20 -0.60 -12.55
N PHE A 127 2.79 -1.76 -12.71
CA PHE A 127 3.25 -2.63 -11.62
C PHE A 127 4.64 -3.12 -11.94
N LEU A 128 5.48 -3.28 -10.92
CA LEU A 128 6.80 -3.91 -11.04
C LEU A 128 6.88 -5.10 -10.09
N ILE A 129 7.25 -6.23 -10.63
CA ILE A 129 7.58 -7.45 -9.87
C ILE A 129 9.05 -7.77 -10.07
N HIS A 130 9.79 -7.92 -8.98
CA HIS A 130 11.19 -8.33 -8.97
C HIS A 130 11.57 -8.89 -7.58
N GLN A 131 12.70 -9.57 -7.49
CA GLN A 131 13.23 -10.06 -6.21
C GLN A 131 13.72 -8.95 -5.28
N GLY A 132 13.81 -7.71 -5.81
CA GLY A 132 14.32 -6.56 -5.08
C GLY A 132 15.85 -6.52 -5.03
N GLY A 133 16.36 -5.42 -4.50
CA GLY A 133 17.79 -5.21 -4.24
C GLY A 133 18.04 -5.16 -2.73
N GLY A 134 19.21 -5.65 -2.30
CA GLY A 134 19.67 -5.46 -0.92
C GLY A 134 20.61 -4.26 -0.84
N ASP A 135 20.58 -3.56 0.29
CA ASP A 135 21.52 -2.44 0.57
C ASP A 135 22.96 -2.90 0.84
N GLY A 136 23.23 -4.18 0.58
CA GLY A 136 24.48 -4.82 0.91
C GLY A 136 24.52 -5.37 2.34
N PHE A 137 25.39 -6.36 2.54
CA PHE A 137 25.58 -6.99 3.86
C PHE A 137 26.97 -6.67 4.40
N SER A 138 27.06 -6.24 5.65
CA SER A 138 28.32 -5.92 6.33
C SER A 138 28.37 -6.49 7.74
N GLY A 139 29.58 -6.71 8.26
CA GLY A 139 29.79 -7.24 9.60
C GLY A 139 30.80 -8.40 9.62
N THR A 140 30.78 -9.21 10.68
CA THR A 140 31.56 -10.44 10.76
C THR A 140 31.06 -11.48 9.76
N TYR A 141 31.90 -12.46 9.44
CA TYR A 141 31.51 -13.56 8.53
C TYR A 141 30.17 -14.20 8.93
N SER A 142 30.00 -14.52 10.20
CA SER A 142 28.76 -15.15 10.69
C SER A 142 27.52 -14.25 10.52
N GLN A 143 27.68 -12.94 10.75
CA GLN A 143 26.59 -11.98 10.58
C GLN A 143 26.20 -11.84 9.10
N VAL A 144 27.18 -11.76 8.19
CA VAL A 144 26.91 -11.67 6.75
C VAL A 144 26.20 -12.94 6.25
N VAL A 145 26.71 -14.13 6.64
CA VAL A 145 26.06 -15.40 6.23
C VAL A 145 24.61 -15.47 6.74
N ALA A 146 24.36 -15.15 8.01
CA ALA A 146 23.03 -15.15 8.58
C ALA A 146 22.09 -14.16 7.86
N ALA A 147 22.58 -12.97 7.53
CA ALA A 147 21.79 -11.96 6.82
C ALA A 147 21.44 -12.38 5.39
N VAL A 148 22.39 -13.00 4.67
CA VAL A 148 22.12 -13.55 3.31
C VAL A 148 21.10 -14.67 3.36
N MET A 149 21.20 -15.59 4.33
CA MET A 149 20.23 -16.67 4.48
C MET A 149 18.81 -16.15 4.81
N GLU A 150 18.72 -15.15 5.68
CA GLU A 150 17.43 -14.51 6.00
C GLU A 150 16.87 -13.75 4.81
N TYR A 151 17.70 -13.07 4.02
CA TYR A 151 17.27 -12.40 2.81
C TYR A 151 16.75 -13.40 1.78
N GLN A 152 17.46 -14.52 1.56
CA GLN A 152 16.99 -15.59 0.66
C GLN A 152 15.62 -16.12 1.11
N ARG A 153 15.44 -16.40 2.40
CA ARG A 153 14.15 -16.84 2.93
C ARG A 153 13.01 -15.84 2.62
N LYS A 154 13.27 -14.53 2.75
CA LYS A 154 12.29 -13.49 2.39
C LYS A 154 11.94 -13.49 0.90
N ILE A 155 12.92 -13.73 0.02
CA ILE A 155 12.67 -13.87 -1.42
C ILE A 155 11.80 -15.09 -1.71
N ASP A 156 12.12 -16.25 -1.11
CA ASP A 156 11.34 -17.47 -1.27
C ASP A 156 9.89 -17.28 -0.78
N ASP A 157 9.70 -16.59 0.36
CA ASP A 157 8.37 -16.25 0.89
C ASP A 157 7.58 -15.34 -0.07
N LEU A 158 8.23 -14.37 -0.73
CA LEU A 158 7.60 -13.49 -1.72
C LEU A 158 7.18 -14.26 -2.97
N GLU A 159 8.03 -15.15 -3.46
CA GLU A 159 7.72 -15.99 -4.62
C GLU A 159 6.55 -16.92 -4.33
N ALA A 160 6.55 -17.58 -3.18
CA ALA A 160 5.44 -18.39 -2.72
C ALA A 160 4.14 -17.59 -2.62
N TYR A 161 4.24 -16.36 -2.09
CA TYR A 161 3.10 -15.46 -2.00
C TYR A 161 2.50 -15.11 -3.37
N LEU A 162 3.33 -14.84 -4.38
CA LEU A 162 2.86 -14.57 -5.74
C LEU A 162 2.16 -15.80 -6.35
N LYS A 163 2.74 -17.00 -6.19
CA LYS A 163 2.14 -18.25 -6.66
C LYS A 163 0.78 -18.52 -6.02
N GLU A 164 0.61 -18.18 -4.75
CA GLU A 164 -0.65 -18.39 -4.03
C GLU A 164 -1.74 -17.35 -4.34
N ASN A 165 -1.37 -16.11 -4.68
CA ASN A 165 -2.30 -14.98 -4.72
C ASN A 165 -2.51 -14.38 -6.12
N THR A 166 -1.88 -14.95 -7.15
CA THR A 166 -2.02 -14.54 -8.56
C THR A 166 -2.27 -15.76 -9.47
N THR A 167 -2.52 -15.51 -10.74
CA THR A 167 -2.65 -16.54 -11.77
C THR A 167 -1.45 -16.58 -12.72
N ILE A 168 -0.31 -16.03 -12.29
CA ILE A 168 0.94 -16.08 -13.06
C ILE A 168 1.39 -17.55 -13.18
N PRO A 169 1.67 -18.06 -14.39
CA PRO A 169 2.25 -19.40 -14.54
C PRO A 169 3.59 -19.51 -13.83
N ASP A 170 3.83 -20.63 -13.13
CA ASP A 170 5.04 -20.83 -12.32
C ASP A 170 6.33 -20.67 -13.11
N ASP A 171 6.39 -21.24 -14.32
CA ASP A 171 7.54 -21.15 -15.22
C ASP A 171 7.82 -19.71 -15.67
N LEU A 172 6.78 -18.93 -15.94
CA LEU A 172 6.89 -17.52 -16.27
C LEU A 172 7.36 -16.70 -15.07
N LEU A 173 6.83 -16.97 -13.87
CA LEU A 173 7.23 -16.28 -12.64
C LEU A 173 8.71 -16.53 -12.34
N GLU A 174 9.17 -17.78 -12.41
CA GLU A 174 10.58 -18.17 -12.20
C GLU A 174 11.53 -17.48 -13.21
N GLU A 175 11.09 -17.32 -14.46
CA GLU A 175 11.86 -16.60 -15.48
C GLU A 175 11.93 -15.10 -15.18
N LYS A 176 10.80 -14.48 -14.85
CA LYS A 176 10.65 -13.02 -14.81
C LYS A 176 11.05 -12.40 -13.48
N ILE A 177 10.86 -13.08 -12.35
CA ILE A 177 11.09 -12.52 -11.02
C ILE A 177 12.56 -12.10 -10.78
N THR A 178 13.48 -12.71 -11.51
CA THR A 178 14.92 -12.37 -11.46
C THR A 178 15.27 -11.10 -12.24
N THR A 179 14.30 -10.49 -12.90
CA THR A 179 14.44 -9.29 -13.72
C THR A 179 13.52 -8.17 -13.22
N GLU A 180 13.64 -6.98 -13.81
CA GLU A 180 12.69 -5.88 -13.61
C GLU A 180 11.47 -6.12 -14.52
N TRP A 181 10.44 -6.79 -14.00
CA TRP A 181 9.26 -7.15 -14.77
C TRP A 181 8.13 -6.14 -14.59
N TYR A 182 8.04 -5.19 -15.53
CA TYR A 182 6.97 -4.21 -15.57
C TYR A 182 5.71 -4.77 -16.24
N LEU A 183 4.56 -4.53 -15.62
CA LEU A 183 3.25 -4.90 -16.13
C LEU A 183 2.39 -3.65 -16.31
N SER A 184 1.65 -3.58 -17.41
CA SER A 184 0.53 -2.65 -17.58
C SER A 184 -0.68 -3.09 -16.74
N ALA A 185 -1.66 -2.20 -16.59
CA ALA A 185 -2.90 -2.52 -15.88
C ALA A 185 -3.65 -3.73 -16.50
N ASN A 186 -3.61 -3.89 -17.83
CA ASN A 186 -4.24 -5.02 -18.51
C ASN A 186 -3.50 -6.33 -18.25
N GLU A 187 -2.17 -6.34 -18.37
CA GLU A 187 -1.37 -7.53 -18.06
C GLU A 187 -1.52 -7.94 -16.59
N ALA A 188 -1.53 -6.97 -15.67
CA ALA A 188 -1.77 -7.24 -14.26
C ALA A 188 -3.16 -7.89 -14.03
N LEU A 189 -4.20 -7.40 -14.71
CA LEU A 189 -5.54 -7.99 -14.66
C LEU A 189 -5.54 -9.43 -15.17
N ASP A 190 -4.85 -9.73 -16.29
CA ASP A 190 -4.74 -11.07 -16.87
C ASP A 190 -4.07 -12.05 -15.92
N TYR A 191 -3.13 -11.58 -15.09
CA TYR A 191 -2.44 -12.36 -14.07
C TYR A 191 -3.11 -12.35 -12.69
N GLY A 192 -4.31 -11.78 -12.59
CA GLY A 192 -5.05 -11.75 -11.33
C GLY A 192 -4.45 -10.82 -10.26
N ILE A 193 -3.68 -9.81 -10.68
CA ILE A 193 -3.10 -8.77 -9.82
C ILE A 193 -4.08 -7.62 -9.60
#